data_af9dba900a94ae36e5655bc87e2d2ffb
#
_entry.id   af9dba900a94ae36e5655bc87e2d2ffb
#
_cell.length_a   1.000
_cell.length_b   1.000
_cell.length_c   1.000
_cell.angle_alpha   90.00
_cell.angle_beta   90.00
_cell.angle_gamma   90.00
#
_symmetry.space_group_name_H-M   'P 1'
#
loop_
_entity.id
_entity.type
_entity.pdbx_description
1 polymer ?
#
loop_
_entity_poly.entity_id
_entity_poly.type
_entity_poly.pdbx_seq_one_letter_code
_entity_poly.pdbx_strand_id
1 'polypeptide(L)'
;MCRKLEETVPETDVYYEYSPESYTGTELEFAVRICNEVIAVIDPTPDHKIIINLPATVEMATPNVYADSIEWMVRHLDRRESVVVSLHPHNDRGEGVAAAELGYLAGADRIEGCLFGN
;
A
#
# COMPACT_ATOMS: atom_id res chain seq x y z
N MET A 1 -13.78 12.83 -6.45
CA MET A 1 -14.90 13.02 -5.47
C MET A 1 -14.35 13.34 -4.10
N CYS A 2 -13.49 12.51 -3.49
CA CYS A 2 -12.96 12.70 -2.12
C CYS A 2 -12.34 14.09 -1.91
N ARG A 3 -11.46 14.55 -2.78
CA ARG A 3 -10.86 15.90 -2.71
C ARG A 3 -11.88 17.05 -2.61
N LYS A 4 -13.02 16.92 -3.31
CA LYS A 4 -14.09 17.92 -3.23
C LYS A 4 -14.87 17.85 -1.92
N LEU A 5 -14.96 16.66 -1.33
CA LEU A 5 -15.64 16.48 -0.04
C LEU A 5 -14.76 16.95 1.13
N GLU A 6 -13.45 16.83 1.02
CA GLU A 6 -12.49 17.37 1.98
C GLU A 6 -12.72 18.87 2.23
N GLU A 7 -13.03 19.63 1.18
CA GLU A 7 -13.31 21.07 1.29
C GLU A 7 -14.51 21.39 2.19
N THR A 8 -15.38 20.41 2.45
CA THR A 8 -16.56 20.58 3.33
C THR A 8 -16.24 20.39 4.81
N VAL A 9 -15.04 19.96 5.15
CA VAL A 9 -14.58 19.70 6.53
C VAL A 9 -13.23 20.38 6.80
N PRO A 10 -13.15 21.72 6.66
CA PRO A 10 -11.88 22.46 6.68
C PRO A 10 -11.13 22.38 8.00
N GLU A 11 -11.77 21.92 9.07
CA GLU A 11 -11.18 21.78 10.41
C GLU A 11 -10.60 20.37 10.65
N THR A 12 -10.72 19.47 9.64
CA THR A 12 -10.29 18.09 9.74
C THR A 12 -9.05 17.88 8.87
N ASP A 13 -8.02 17.30 9.45
CA ASP A 13 -6.83 16.85 8.73
C ASP A 13 -7.15 15.51 8.05
N VAL A 14 -7.27 15.52 6.72
CA VAL A 14 -7.69 14.34 5.93
C VAL A 14 -6.49 13.71 5.24
N TYR A 15 -6.20 12.46 5.56
CA TYR A 15 -5.21 11.65 4.88
C TYR A 15 -5.89 10.59 4.01
N TYR A 16 -5.38 10.40 2.81
CA TYR A 16 -5.91 9.41 1.87
C TYR A 16 -5.14 8.12 1.93
N GLU A 17 -5.89 7.03 1.88
CA GLU A 17 -5.34 5.69 1.67
C GLU A 17 -6.01 5.06 0.45
N TYR A 18 -5.21 4.42 -0.39
CA TYR A 18 -5.68 3.62 -1.51
C TYR A 18 -5.10 2.21 -1.43
N SER A 19 -5.97 1.22 -1.51
CA SER A 19 -5.60 -0.19 -1.54
C SER A 19 -6.03 -0.80 -2.87
N PRO A 20 -5.11 -1.19 -3.76
CA PRO A 20 -5.44 -2.04 -4.91
C PRO A 20 -5.77 -3.45 -4.39
N GLU A 21 -7.04 -3.69 -4.11
CA GLU A 21 -7.50 -4.94 -3.51
C GLU A 21 -7.12 -6.14 -4.38
N SER A 22 -6.83 -7.28 -3.76
CA SER A 22 -6.24 -8.45 -4.43
C SER A 22 -4.90 -8.15 -5.13
N TYR A 23 -4.08 -7.29 -4.53
CA TYR A 23 -2.77 -6.91 -5.08
C TYR A 23 -1.91 -8.11 -5.48
N THR A 24 -1.85 -9.15 -4.63
CA THR A 24 -1.06 -10.36 -4.89
C THR A 24 -1.55 -11.19 -6.07
N GLY A 25 -2.77 -10.97 -6.54
CA GLY A 25 -3.35 -11.59 -7.74
C GLY A 25 -3.38 -10.67 -8.96
N THR A 26 -2.70 -9.52 -8.90
CA THR A 26 -2.68 -8.49 -9.93
C THR A 26 -1.30 -8.38 -10.56
N GLU A 27 -1.22 -8.19 -11.86
CA GLU A 27 0.04 -7.93 -12.56
C GLU A 27 0.68 -6.63 -12.04
N LEU A 28 1.97 -6.67 -11.75
CA LEU A 28 2.68 -5.54 -11.13
C LEU A 28 2.62 -4.26 -11.96
N GLU A 29 2.69 -4.38 -13.29
CA GLU A 29 2.60 -3.25 -14.21
C GLU A 29 1.22 -2.58 -14.19
N PHE A 30 0.15 -3.36 -13.96
CA PHE A 30 -1.18 -2.81 -13.78
C PHE A 30 -1.32 -2.17 -12.39
N ALA A 31 -0.83 -2.87 -11.35
CA ALA A 31 -0.90 -2.38 -9.97
C ALA A 31 -0.18 -1.02 -9.83
N VAL A 32 1.04 -0.89 -10.35
CA VAL A 32 1.78 0.38 -10.26
C VAL A 32 1.09 1.48 -11.08
N ARG A 33 0.57 1.15 -12.26
CA ARG A 33 -0.15 2.13 -13.08
C ARG A 33 -1.36 2.71 -12.36
N ILE A 34 -2.21 1.88 -11.78
CA ILE A 34 -3.40 2.39 -11.07
C ILE A 34 -3.01 3.17 -9.81
N CYS A 35 -1.98 2.75 -9.08
CA CYS A 35 -1.47 3.50 -7.94
C CYS A 35 -0.94 4.87 -8.38
N ASN A 36 -0.16 4.96 -9.44
CA ASN A 36 0.37 6.21 -9.96
C ASN A 36 -0.74 7.16 -10.45
N GLU A 37 -1.80 6.65 -11.08
CA GLU A 37 -2.97 7.44 -11.45
C GLU A 37 -3.69 8.01 -10.20
N VAL A 38 -3.81 7.22 -9.14
CA VAL A 38 -4.40 7.69 -7.87
C VAL A 38 -3.50 8.75 -7.22
N ILE A 39 -2.19 8.53 -7.19
CA ILE A 39 -1.20 9.50 -6.69
C ILE A 39 -1.33 10.82 -7.45
N ALA A 40 -1.43 10.76 -8.78
CA ALA A 40 -1.57 11.96 -9.61
C ALA A 40 -2.87 12.73 -9.31
N VAL A 41 -3.99 12.05 -9.04
CA VAL A 41 -5.28 12.68 -8.69
C VAL A 41 -5.26 13.29 -7.30
N ILE A 42 -4.67 12.61 -6.33
CA ILE A 42 -4.57 13.09 -4.94
C ILE A 42 -3.55 14.21 -4.82
N ASP A 43 -2.50 14.18 -5.62
CA ASP A 43 -1.43 15.20 -5.65
C ASP A 43 -0.75 15.39 -4.28
N PRO A 44 -0.22 14.29 -3.67
CA PRO A 44 0.39 14.37 -2.35
C PRO A 44 1.71 15.14 -2.36
N THR A 45 2.13 15.58 -1.18
CA THR A 45 3.43 16.21 -0.94
C THR A 45 4.22 15.45 0.12
N PRO A 46 5.54 15.67 0.25
CA PRO A 46 6.31 15.04 1.32
C PRO A 46 5.81 15.35 2.74
N ASP A 47 5.16 16.52 2.91
CA ASP A 47 4.60 16.93 4.20
C ASP A 47 3.16 16.43 4.42
N HIS A 48 2.48 16.02 3.34
CA HIS A 48 1.11 15.50 3.38
C HIS A 48 0.99 14.30 2.43
N LYS A 49 1.46 13.16 2.91
CA LYS A 49 1.61 11.94 2.10
C LYS A 49 0.29 11.21 1.89
N ILE A 50 0.20 10.50 0.77
CA ILE A 50 -0.81 9.45 0.57
C ILE A 50 -0.28 8.11 1.09
N ILE A 51 -1.18 7.26 1.55
CA ILE A 51 -0.88 5.88 1.87
C ILE A 51 -1.29 5.01 0.69
N ILE A 52 -0.35 4.21 0.19
CA ILE A 52 -0.61 3.13 -0.77
C ILE A 52 -0.44 1.82 -0.02
N ASN A 53 -1.55 1.14 0.22
CA ASN A 53 -1.55 -0.14 0.92
C ASN A 53 -1.59 -1.28 -0.08
N LEU A 54 -0.62 -2.19 0.01
CA LEU A 54 -0.44 -3.33 -0.89
C LEU A 54 -0.81 -4.63 -0.15
N PRO A 55 -2.11 -5.02 -0.14
CA PRO A 55 -2.56 -6.12 0.69
C PRO A 55 -2.25 -7.49 0.07
N ALA A 56 -1.79 -8.42 0.90
CA ALA A 56 -1.83 -9.84 0.58
C ALA A 56 -3.17 -10.40 1.05
N THR A 57 -4.25 -10.09 0.33
CA THR A 57 -5.61 -10.53 0.63
C THR A 57 -5.72 -12.04 0.72
N VAL A 58 -4.92 -12.74 -0.08
CA VAL A 58 -4.66 -14.17 0.01
C VAL A 58 -3.15 -14.37 -0.08
N GLU A 59 -2.59 -15.24 0.73
CA GLU A 59 -1.18 -15.65 0.66
C GLU A 59 -0.93 -16.53 -0.59
N MET A 60 -0.90 -15.90 -1.77
CA MET A 60 -0.77 -16.59 -3.07
C MET A 60 0.66 -17.05 -3.36
N ALA A 61 1.65 -16.46 -2.68
CA ALA A 61 3.06 -16.73 -2.88
C ALA A 61 3.78 -16.88 -1.53
N THR A 62 5.04 -17.29 -1.57
CA THR A 62 5.89 -17.30 -0.38
C THR A 62 6.29 -15.87 0.04
N PRO A 63 6.63 -15.65 1.32
CA PRO A 63 6.95 -14.31 1.83
C PRO A 63 8.06 -13.58 1.07
N ASN A 64 9.07 -14.30 0.59
CA ASN A 64 10.14 -13.70 -0.22
C ASN A 64 9.63 -13.19 -1.58
N VAL A 65 8.73 -13.91 -2.24
CA VAL A 65 8.14 -13.48 -3.51
C VAL A 65 7.24 -12.27 -3.32
N TYR A 66 6.48 -12.24 -2.22
CA TYR A 66 5.72 -11.04 -1.84
C TYR A 66 6.66 -9.85 -1.62
N ALA A 67 7.74 -10.04 -0.87
CA ALA A 67 8.74 -8.99 -0.62
C ALA A 67 9.41 -8.49 -1.91
N ASP A 68 9.73 -9.38 -2.86
CA ASP A 68 10.26 -8.99 -4.17
C ASP A 68 9.28 -8.09 -4.92
N SER A 69 7.98 -8.40 -4.86
CA SER A 69 6.93 -7.57 -5.46
C SER A 69 6.83 -6.19 -4.79
N ILE A 70 7.00 -6.13 -3.47
CA ILE A 70 7.02 -4.85 -2.72
C ILE A 70 8.24 -4.02 -3.11
N GLU A 71 9.43 -4.61 -3.18
CA GLU A 71 10.63 -3.90 -3.64
C GLU A 71 10.43 -3.34 -5.05
N TRP A 72 9.84 -4.13 -5.94
CA TRP A 72 9.54 -3.69 -7.29
C TRP A 72 8.57 -2.49 -7.29
N MET A 73 7.49 -2.55 -6.52
CA MET A 73 6.53 -1.44 -6.39
C MET A 73 7.20 -0.18 -5.83
N VAL A 74 7.97 -0.30 -4.75
CA VAL A 74 8.69 0.82 -4.12
C VAL A 74 9.59 1.55 -5.13
N ARG A 75 10.19 0.81 -6.07
CA ARG A 75 11.06 1.38 -7.11
C ARG A 75 10.32 2.01 -8.28
N HIS A 76 9.03 1.71 -8.48
CA HIS A 76 8.25 2.14 -9.64
C HIS A 76 7.08 3.07 -9.29
N LEU A 77 6.80 3.28 -8.01
CA LEU A 77 5.82 4.29 -7.59
C LEU A 77 6.35 5.70 -7.85
N ASP A 78 5.52 6.51 -8.49
CA ASP A 78 5.79 7.93 -8.68
C ASP A 78 5.78 8.66 -7.34
N ARG A 79 6.60 9.71 -7.22
CA ARG A 79 6.65 10.58 -6.03
C ARG A 79 6.84 9.78 -4.73
N ARG A 80 7.74 8.81 -4.73
CA ARG A 80 7.95 7.89 -3.59
C ARG A 80 8.11 8.63 -2.25
N GLU A 81 8.72 9.82 -2.25
CA GLU A 81 8.90 10.66 -1.07
C GLU A 81 7.57 11.20 -0.50
N SER A 82 6.53 11.24 -1.30
CA SER A 82 5.17 11.66 -0.93
C SER A 82 4.20 10.49 -0.67
N VAL A 83 4.73 9.27 -0.62
CA VAL A 83 3.95 8.04 -0.42
C VAL A 83 4.41 7.31 0.82
N VAL A 84 3.47 6.84 1.62
CA VAL A 84 3.68 5.82 2.64
C VAL A 84 3.27 4.47 2.04
N VAL A 85 4.21 3.58 1.84
CA VAL A 85 3.91 2.21 1.40
C VAL A 85 3.54 1.38 2.62
N SER A 86 2.29 0.95 2.67
CA SER A 86 1.73 0.13 3.75
C SER A 86 1.48 -1.29 3.26
N LEU A 87 1.67 -2.26 4.13
CA LEU A 87 1.41 -3.67 3.84
C LEU A 87 0.33 -4.21 4.76
N HIS A 88 -0.53 -5.07 4.22
CA HIS A 88 -1.55 -5.78 5.00
C HIS A 88 -1.54 -7.27 4.62
N PRO A 89 -0.56 -8.04 5.08
CA PRO A 89 -0.55 -9.47 4.81
C PRO A 89 -1.55 -10.19 5.69
N HIS A 90 -2.39 -11.03 5.07
CA HIS A 90 -3.21 -12.01 5.76
C HIS A 90 -2.36 -13.22 6.18
N ASN A 91 -2.95 -14.14 6.94
CA ASN A 91 -2.24 -15.27 7.54
C ASN A 91 -2.87 -16.63 7.22
N ASP A 92 -3.40 -16.78 5.99
CA ASP A 92 -4.12 -17.98 5.55
C ASP A 92 -3.27 -19.26 5.62
N ARG A 93 -1.96 -19.11 5.38
CA ARG A 93 -0.98 -20.20 5.39
C ARG A 93 -0.05 -20.16 6.60
N GLY A 94 -0.26 -19.21 7.51
CA GLY A 94 0.60 -19.03 8.69
C GLY A 94 1.92 -18.30 8.42
N GLU A 95 2.06 -17.60 7.30
CA GLU A 95 3.28 -16.91 6.89
C GLU A 95 3.16 -15.37 6.92
N GLY A 96 2.03 -14.85 7.44
CA GLY A 96 1.75 -13.42 7.45
C GLY A 96 2.81 -12.58 8.17
N VAL A 97 3.37 -13.07 9.29
CA VAL A 97 4.45 -12.40 10.02
C VAL A 97 5.71 -12.33 9.15
N ALA A 98 6.10 -13.44 8.54
CA ALA A 98 7.27 -13.47 7.67
C ALA A 98 7.11 -12.56 6.44
N ALA A 99 5.90 -12.53 5.85
CA ALA A 99 5.57 -11.63 4.76
C ALA A 99 5.67 -10.16 5.18
N ALA A 100 5.18 -9.80 6.38
CA ALA A 100 5.29 -8.47 6.94
C ALA A 100 6.77 -8.06 7.15
N GLU A 101 7.56 -8.91 7.79
CA GLU A 101 8.97 -8.63 8.07
C GLU A 101 9.79 -8.45 6.79
N LEU A 102 9.68 -9.39 5.85
CA LEU A 102 10.41 -9.32 4.59
C LEU A 102 9.95 -8.16 3.71
N GLY A 103 8.64 -7.88 3.65
CA GLY A 103 8.10 -6.74 2.94
C GLY A 103 8.56 -5.39 3.52
N TYR A 104 8.67 -5.31 4.84
CA TYR A 104 9.23 -4.13 5.51
C TYR A 104 10.72 -3.94 5.15
N LEU A 105 11.50 -5.01 5.18
CA LEU A 105 12.90 -4.98 4.73
C LEU A 105 13.05 -4.63 3.24
N ALA A 106 12.05 -4.96 2.42
CA ALA A 106 12.00 -4.62 1.00
C ALA A 106 11.69 -3.14 0.73
N GLY A 107 11.40 -2.34 1.77
CA GLY A 107 11.25 -0.89 1.66
C GLY A 107 9.86 -0.35 1.93
N ALA A 108 8.96 -1.14 2.50
CA ALA A 108 7.69 -0.63 3.02
C ALA A 108 7.92 0.26 4.26
N ASP A 109 7.01 1.20 4.48
CA ASP A 109 7.09 2.18 5.57
C ASP A 109 6.20 1.80 6.76
N ARG A 110 5.16 0.98 6.52
CA ARG A 110 4.11 0.69 7.51
C ARG A 110 3.55 -0.72 7.32
N ILE A 111 3.12 -1.32 8.43
CA ILE A 111 2.38 -2.57 8.44
C ILE A 111 1.00 -2.32 9.06
N GLU A 112 -0.03 -2.89 8.49
CA GLU A 112 -1.39 -2.91 8.99
C GLU A 112 -1.80 -4.33 9.37
N GLY A 113 -2.76 -4.44 10.26
CA GLY A 113 -3.29 -5.73 10.67
C GLY A 113 -4.52 -5.59 11.54
N CYS A 114 -5.17 -6.71 11.82
CA CYS A 114 -6.31 -6.80 12.70
C CYS A 114 -5.88 -7.12 14.13
N LEU A 115 -6.54 -6.51 15.12
CA LEU A 115 -6.20 -6.68 16.53
C LEU A 115 -6.30 -8.16 17.00
N PHE A 116 -7.24 -8.89 16.45
CA PHE A 116 -7.47 -10.30 16.78
C PHE A 116 -7.06 -11.27 15.67
N GLY A 117 -6.28 -10.79 14.72
CA GLY A 117 -5.84 -11.55 13.56
C GLY A 117 -6.84 -11.49 12.40
N ASN A 118 -6.45 -12.15 11.37
CA ASN A 118 -7.24 -12.26 10.16
C ASN A 118 -8.05 -13.55 10.18
#